data_1c9085ac49e3c8da9b9e4759ea017ada
#
_entry.id   1c9085ac49e3c8da9b9e4759ea017ada
#
_cell.length_a   1.000
_cell.length_b   1.000
_cell.length_c   1.000
_cell.angle_alpha   90.00
_cell.angle_beta   90.00
_cell.angle_gamma   90.00
#
_symmetry.space_group_name_H-M   'P 1'
#
loop_
_entity.id
_entity.type
_entity.pdbx_description
1 polymer ?
#
loop_
_entity_poly.entity_id
_entity_poly.type
_entity_poly.pdbx_seq_one_letter_code
_entity_poly.pdbx_strand_id
1 'polypeptide(L)'
;MVVILYLLSYFAFSFLTKMLGKASPGPVLALASLIACLGVWIAGLAFEALWQRWRRGDGKTRRPGNSDDRPYQPLLNRIAPHLFRRDVVIAATASAAIIVSSTLAYAMPGVSLLLPLLLMKGGPNLWAPIIDMMRGSTITYRARVVFSLALVAVVAALWSKVTVTASIAVTATVGCALVYMLAYFPKLRILAKYRGDLVFLIADMTTTLLIALPAVVALVWLKYGAGGLWQSVQLLSDYRVWAMGAASEGAGLFGGLVFLAKTESTLSVPINRCSSLLGGTAATLALWWLDGGTLLGWASRNVPELIGVVAMLAALVIGVGRGGVVGRVRVRDGGDETMPSAMVTA
;
A
#
# COMPACT_ATOMS: atom_id res chain seq x y z
N MET A 1 4.25 -16.20 -1.36
CA MET A 1 5.15 -15.30 -2.10
C MET A 1 4.70 -13.84 -2.06
N VAL A 2 3.49 -13.47 -2.51
CA VAL A 2 3.01 -12.06 -2.56
C VAL A 2 3.12 -11.35 -1.20
N VAL A 3 2.71 -11.99 -0.10
CA VAL A 3 2.77 -11.43 1.27
C VAL A 3 4.22 -11.13 1.69
N ILE A 4 5.17 -12.00 1.32
CA ILE A 4 6.60 -11.79 1.63
C ILE A 4 7.15 -10.61 0.82
N LEU A 5 6.84 -10.53 -0.47
CA LEU A 5 7.25 -9.42 -1.32
C LEU A 5 6.66 -8.09 -0.81
N TYR A 6 5.42 -8.11 -0.35
CA TYR A 6 4.80 -6.96 0.29
C TYR A 6 5.54 -6.54 1.58
N LEU A 7 5.86 -7.50 2.44
CA LEU A 7 6.62 -7.25 3.68
C LEU A 7 7.98 -6.62 3.39
N LEU A 8 8.74 -7.19 2.44
CA LEU A 8 10.07 -6.69 2.06
C LEU A 8 9.99 -5.28 1.45
N SER A 9 9.05 -5.04 0.55
CA SER A 9 8.83 -3.72 -0.03
C SER A 9 8.45 -2.70 1.04
N TYR A 10 7.60 -3.10 1.99
CA TYR A 10 7.17 -2.22 3.06
C TYR A 10 8.29 -1.92 4.08
N PHE A 11 9.14 -2.91 4.37
CA PHE A 11 10.36 -2.72 5.17
C PHE A 11 11.26 -1.66 4.52
N ALA A 12 11.62 -1.85 3.25
CA ALA A 12 12.50 -0.95 2.53
C ALA A 12 11.92 0.47 2.45
N PHE A 13 10.61 0.60 2.12
CA PHE A 13 9.92 1.88 2.09
C PHE A 13 9.97 2.60 3.45
N SER A 14 9.60 1.93 4.54
CA SER A 14 9.55 2.53 5.88
C SER A 14 10.94 2.92 6.38
N PHE A 15 11.93 2.06 6.15
CA PHE A 15 13.32 2.28 6.53
C PHE A 15 13.90 3.52 5.81
N LEU A 16 13.82 3.55 4.48
CA LEU A 16 14.36 4.63 3.66
C LEU A 16 13.63 5.95 3.93
N THR A 17 12.30 5.94 4.05
CA THR A 17 11.53 7.15 4.35
C THR A 17 11.96 7.76 5.68
N LYS A 18 12.16 6.95 6.73
CA LYS A 18 12.59 7.46 8.02
C LYS A 18 14.03 7.93 8.02
N MET A 19 14.91 7.19 7.35
CA MET A 19 16.33 7.56 7.21
C MET A 19 16.49 8.90 6.47
N LEU A 20 15.85 9.06 5.32
CA LEU A 20 15.90 10.28 4.51
C LEU A 20 15.14 11.44 5.17
N GLY A 21 14.07 11.16 5.90
CA GLY A 21 13.30 12.15 6.63
C GLY A 21 14.04 12.79 7.81
N LYS A 22 15.18 12.21 8.26
CA LYS A 22 16.10 12.89 9.21
C LYS A 22 16.82 14.09 8.58
N ALA A 23 17.04 14.06 7.26
CA ALA A 23 17.84 15.06 6.53
C ALA A 23 16.98 16.02 5.67
N SER A 24 15.72 15.70 5.42
CA SER A 24 14.89 16.45 4.47
C SER A 24 13.49 16.72 5.02
N PRO A 25 12.88 17.89 4.73
CA PRO A 25 11.51 18.18 5.11
C PRO A 25 10.52 17.16 4.51
N GLY A 26 9.56 16.68 5.31
CA GLY A 26 8.62 15.65 4.91
C GLY A 26 7.91 15.89 3.56
N PRO A 27 7.34 17.07 3.27
CA PRO A 27 6.71 17.35 1.98
C PRO A 27 7.69 17.29 0.79
N VAL A 28 8.93 17.77 0.97
CA VAL A 28 9.98 17.74 -0.06
C VAL A 28 10.37 16.29 -0.37
N LEU A 29 10.55 15.47 0.67
CA LEU A 29 10.82 14.04 0.52
C LEU A 29 9.63 13.30 -0.11
N ALA A 30 8.40 13.65 0.24
CA ALA A 30 7.20 13.07 -0.35
C ALA A 30 7.13 13.35 -1.86
N LEU A 31 7.46 14.57 -2.29
CA LEU A 31 7.51 14.92 -3.72
C LEU A 31 8.60 14.14 -4.45
N ALA A 32 9.82 14.10 -3.91
CA ALA A 32 10.92 13.33 -4.49
C ALA A 32 10.57 11.83 -4.62
N SER A 33 9.92 11.26 -3.57
CA SER A 33 9.43 9.88 -3.60
C SER A 33 8.42 9.63 -4.72
N LEU A 34 7.44 10.53 -4.89
CA LEU A 34 6.42 10.39 -5.93
C LEU A 34 7.00 10.52 -7.34
N ILE A 35 7.98 11.41 -7.55
CA ILE A 35 8.69 11.50 -8.82
C ILE A 35 9.45 10.20 -9.10
N ALA A 36 10.12 9.64 -8.09
CA ALA A 36 10.80 8.35 -8.21
C ALA A 36 9.81 7.20 -8.49
N CYS A 37 8.65 7.16 -7.82
CA CYS A 37 7.56 6.22 -8.11
C CYS A 37 7.12 6.30 -9.57
N LEU A 38 6.86 7.51 -10.07
CA LEU A 38 6.48 7.72 -11.46
C LEU A 38 7.56 7.24 -12.43
N GLY A 39 8.83 7.54 -12.14
CA GLY A 39 9.97 7.07 -12.94
C GLY A 39 10.06 5.55 -12.98
N VAL A 40 9.92 4.87 -11.85
CA VAL A 40 9.89 3.39 -11.77
C VAL A 40 8.70 2.83 -12.55
N TRP A 41 7.53 3.46 -12.45
CA TRP A 41 6.32 3.06 -13.17
C TRP A 41 6.50 3.17 -14.69
N ILE A 42 7.01 4.31 -15.17
CA ILE A 42 7.32 4.53 -16.60
C ILE A 42 8.36 3.51 -17.09
N ALA A 43 9.42 3.26 -16.31
CA ALA A 43 10.43 2.26 -16.64
C ALA A 43 9.83 0.85 -16.75
N GLY A 44 8.90 0.49 -15.86
CA GLY A 44 8.18 -0.78 -15.90
C GLY A 44 7.33 -0.94 -17.17
N LEU A 45 6.59 0.10 -17.56
CA LEU A 45 5.80 0.12 -18.78
C LEU A 45 6.68 0.05 -20.05
N ALA A 46 7.81 0.78 -20.04
CA ALA A 46 8.77 0.75 -21.15
C ALA A 46 9.42 -0.63 -21.28
N PHE A 47 9.81 -1.23 -20.16
CA PHE A 47 10.36 -2.60 -20.13
C PHE A 47 9.34 -3.62 -20.66
N GLU A 48 8.10 -3.54 -20.26
CA GLU A 48 7.02 -4.40 -20.77
C GLU A 48 6.88 -4.26 -22.30
N ALA A 49 6.87 -3.03 -22.82
CA ALA A 49 6.76 -2.78 -24.25
C ALA A 49 7.97 -3.31 -25.05
N LEU A 50 9.19 -3.14 -24.53
CA LEU A 50 10.44 -3.65 -25.12
C LEU A 50 10.49 -5.18 -25.10
N TRP A 51 10.18 -5.79 -23.95
CA TRP A 51 10.13 -7.24 -23.79
C TRP A 51 9.19 -7.91 -24.78
N GLN A 52 8.08 -7.26 -25.04
CA GLN A 52 7.09 -7.72 -26.01
C GLN A 52 7.55 -7.59 -27.45
N ARG A 53 8.25 -6.48 -27.81
CA ARG A 53 8.88 -6.34 -29.12
C ARG A 53 9.91 -7.44 -29.36
N TRP A 54 10.73 -7.72 -28.35
CA TRP A 54 11.75 -8.76 -28.42
C TRP A 54 11.14 -10.14 -28.64
N ARG A 55 10.11 -10.51 -27.86
CA ARG A 55 9.39 -11.79 -28.04
C ARG A 55 8.76 -11.95 -29.44
N ARG A 56 8.30 -10.86 -30.05
CA ARG A 56 7.73 -10.89 -31.41
C ARG A 56 8.81 -11.02 -32.46
N GLY A 57 10.00 -10.44 -32.27
CA GLY A 57 11.14 -10.53 -33.19
C GLY A 57 11.71 -11.94 -33.33
N ASP A 58 11.59 -12.75 -32.27
CA ASP A 58 12.10 -14.14 -32.27
C ASP A 58 11.31 -15.13 -33.13
N GLY A 59 10.35 -14.70 -33.94
CA GLY A 59 9.70 -15.44 -35.05
C GLY A 59 9.36 -16.94 -34.90
N LYS A 60 9.88 -17.59 -33.87
CA LYS A 60 9.92 -19.04 -33.67
C LYS A 60 8.69 -19.68 -33.00
N THR A 61 7.69 -18.92 -32.61
CA THR A 61 6.58 -19.47 -31.78
C THR A 61 5.18 -19.28 -32.39
N ARG A 62 5.06 -18.95 -33.67
CA ARG A 62 3.77 -19.11 -34.36
C ARG A 62 3.57 -20.58 -34.70
N ARG A 63 2.97 -21.36 -33.81
CA ARG A 63 2.31 -22.60 -34.20
C ARG A 63 1.06 -22.22 -34.99
N PRO A 64 1.01 -22.54 -36.30
CA PRO A 64 -0.21 -22.32 -37.07
C PRO A 64 -1.29 -23.27 -36.54
N GLY A 65 -2.40 -22.77 -36.07
CA GLY A 65 -3.56 -23.59 -35.73
C GLY A 65 -4.19 -23.34 -34.33
N ASN A 66 -3.70 -22.41 -33.53
CA ASN A 66 -4.38 -22.10 -32.30
C ASN A 66 -5.26 -20.84 -32.49
N SER A 67 -6.58 -21.02 -32.41
CA SER A 67 -7.61 -19.97 -32.63
C SER A 67 -7.62 -18.83 -31.59
N ASP A 68 -6.63 -18.78 -30.68
CA ASP A 68 -6.44 -17.73 -29.70
C ASP A 68 -5.54 -16.56 -30.17
N ASP A 69 -5.45 -16.33 -31.48
CA ASP A 69 -4.72 -15.21 -32.08
C ASP A 69 -5.39 -13.83 -31.85
N ARG A 70 -5.84 -13.55 -30.63
CA ARG A 70 -6.20 -12.17 -30.29
C ARG A 70 -4.93 -11.32 -30.32
N PRO A 71 -4.93 -10.23 -31.13
CA PRO A 71 -3.77 -9.35 -31.19
C PRO A 71 -3.47 -8.85 -29.79
N TYR A 72 -2.27 -9.13 -29.30
CA TYR A 72 -1.84 -8.65 -27.99
C TYR A 72 -1.92 -7.13 -27.94
N GLN A 73 -2.70 -6.61 -27.01
CA GLN A 73 -2.79 -5.17 -26.75
C GLN A 73 -1.77 -4.79 -25.65
N PRO A 74 -0.92 -3.78 -25.89
CA PRO A 74 -0.04 -3.23 -24.86
C PRO A 74 -0.84 -2.91 -23.60
N LEU A 75 -0.23 -3.10 -22.43
CA LEU A 75 -0.88 -2.87 -21.15
C LEU A 75 -1.50 -1.47 -21.07
N LEU A 76 -0.80 -0.46 -21.59
CA LEU A 76 -1.29 0.91 -21.63
C LEU A 76 -2.63 1.05 -22.37
N ASN A 77 -2.80 0.38 -23.52
CA ASN A 77 -4.05 0.41 -24.29
C ASN A 77 -5.20 -0.30 -23.56
N ARG A 78 -4.87 -1.26 -22.68
CA ARG A 78 -5.86 -1.96 -21.85
C ARG A 78 -6.32 -1.14 -20.66
N ILE A 79 -5.44 -0.32 -20.08
CA ILE A 79 -5.76 0.50 -18.90
C ILE A 79 -6.31 1.88 -19.27
N ALA A 80 -5.92 2.46 -20.42
CA ALA A 80 -6.31 3.82 -20.83
C ALA A 80 -7.83 4.09 -20.74
N PRO A 81 -8.73 3.20 -21.20
CA PRO A 81 -10.18 3.44 -21.10
C PRO A 81 -10.71 3.36 -19.65
N HIS A 82 -9.90 2.86 -18.71
CA HIS A 82 -10.28 2.71 -17.31
C HIS A 82 -9.80 3.85 -16.42
N LEU A 83 -8.77 4.65 -16.83
CA LEU A 83 -8.11 5.65 -15.99
C LEU A 83 -9.09 6.69 -15.41
N PHE A 84 -10.09 7.11 -16.18
CA PHE A 84 -11.05 8.15 -15.77
C PHE A 84 -12.42 7.60 -15.36
N ARG A 85 -12.54 6.27 -15.19
CA ARG A 85 -13.78 5.71 -14.65
C ARG A 85 -13.97 6.18 -13.21
N ARG A 86 -15.19 6.52 -12.84
CA ARG A 86 -15.54 7.06 -11.51
C ARG A 86 -14.97 6.23 -10.36
N ASP A 87 -15.11 4.91 -10.43
CA ASP A 87 -14.62 4.01 -9.38
C ASP A 87 -13.08 4.05 -9.27
N VAL A 88 -12.36 4.12 -10.41
CA VAL A 88 -10.90 4.25 -10.45
C VAL A 88 -10.47 5.60 -9.86
N VAL A 89 -11.11 6.70 -10.27
CA VAL A 89 -10.78 8.04 -9.76
C VAL A 89 -11.00 8.13 -8.25
N ILE A 90 -12.11 7.60 -7.72
CA ILE A 90 -12.37 7.60 -6.27
C ILE A 90 -11.33 6.75 -5.53
N ALA A 91 -11.04 5.53 -6.03
CA ALA A 91 -10.04 4.64 -5.43
C ALA A 91 -8.65 5.28 -5.48
N ALA A 92 -8.27 5.89 -6.59
CA ALA A 92 -7.00 6.55 -6.80
C ALA A 92 -6.83 7.80 -5.93
N THR A 93 -7.88 8.62 -5.77
CA THR A 93 -7.87 9.76 -4.83
C THR A 93 -7.66 9.29 -3.39
N ALA A 94 -8.35 8.23 -3.00
CA ALA A 94 -8.14 7.62 -1.69
C ALA A 94 -6.71 7.07 -1.55
N SER A 95 -6.17 6.42 -2.59
CA SER A 95 -4.79 5.91 -2.62
C SER A 95 -3.76 7.05 -2.52
N ALA A 96 -3.98 8.15 -3.23
CA ALA A 96 -3.13 9.34 -3.16
C ALA A 96 -3.10 9.91 -1.73
N ALA A 97 -4.28 10.05 -1.08
CA ALA A 97 -4.36 10.49 0.31
C ALA A 97 -3.62 9.53 1.26
N ILE A 98 -3.72 8.20 1.04
CA ILE A 98 -3.02 7.17 1.80
C ILE A 98 -1.49 7.32 1.66
N ILE A 99 -0.97 7.45 0.43
CA ILE A 99 0.46 7.55 0.15
C ILE A 99 1.02 8.84 0.74
N VAL A 100 0.38 9.97 0.48
CA VAL A 100 0.84 11.28 0.96
C VAL A 100 0.83 11.33 2.49
N SER A 101 -0.28 10.96 3.14
CA SER A 101 -0.38 10.97 4.60
C SER A 101 0.61 10.03 5.28
N SER A 102 0.85 8.83 4.71
CA SER A 102 1.83 7.88 5.27
C SER A 102 3.26 8.40 5.14
N THR A 103 3.64 8.92 3.99
CA THR A 103 4.99 9.47 3.79
C THR A 103 5.25 10.66 4.71
N LEU A 104 4.28 11.57 4.82
CA LEU A 104 4.38 12.71 5.73
C LEU A 104 4.53 12.27 7.20
N ALA A 105 3.71 11.32 7.65
CA ALA A 105 3.75 10.84 9.02
C ALA A 105 5.06 10.11 9.36
N TYR A 106 5.60 9.31 8.43
CA TYR A 106 6.86 8.59 8.64
C TYR A 106 8.08 9.52 8.61
N ALA A 107 8.01 10.60 7.83
CA ALA A 107 9.07 11.60 7.76
C ALA A 107 9.07 12.58 8.95
N MET A 108 8.05 12.57 9.84
CA MET A 108 7.97 13.51 10.97
C MET A 108 9.17 13.36 11.90
N PRO A 109 9.93 14.46 12.14
CA PRO A 109 11.07 14.44 13.06
C PRO A 109 10.58 14.31 14.50
N GLY A 110 11.37 13.63 15.34
CA GLY A 110 11.06 13.48 16.77
C GLY A 110 9.93 12.49 17.11
N VAL A 111 9.21 11.96 16.11
CA VAL A 111 8.16 10.97 16.30
C VAL A 111 8.70 9.57 15.99
N SER A 112 8.46 8.61 16.88
CA SER A 112 8.79 7.20 16.63
C SER A 112 8.03 6.69 15.40
N LEU A 113 8.71 5.95 14.51
CA LEU A 113 8.07 5.32 13.35
C LEU A 113 6.95 4.35 13.75
N LEU A 114 7.02 3.75 14.93
CA LEU A 114 6.00 2.81 15.41
C LEU A 114 4.64 3.48 15.62
N LEU A 115 4.59 4.73 16.09
CA LEU A 115 3.33 5.43 16.35
C LEU A 115 2.47 5.57 15.07
N PRO A 116 2.94 6.21 13.98
CA PRO A 116 2.16 6.28 12.75
C PRO A 116 1.88 4.91 12.14
N LEU A 117 2.83 3.96 12.23
CA LEU A 117 2.60 2.60 11.75
C LEU A 117 1.39 1.95 12.41
N LEU A 118 1.31 2.01 13.72
CA LEU A 118 0.26 1.35 14.49
C LEU A 118 -1.10 2.03 14.29
N LEU A 119 -1.15 3.36 14.29
CA LEU A 119 -2.38 4.11 14.02
C LEU A 119 -2.91 3.85 12.60
N MET A 120 -2.02 3.94 11.60
CA MET A 120 -2.41 3.77 10.19
C MET A 120 -2.70 2.32 9.82
N LYS A 121 -2.10 1.34 10.50
CA LYS A 121 -2.34 -0.08 10.18
C LYS A 121 -3.51 -0.66 10.96
N GLY A 122 -3.79 -0.13 12.14
CA GLY A 122 -4.92 -0.56 12.95
C GLY A 122 -6.26 0.00 12.48
N GLY A 123 -6.32 1.30 12.19
CA GLY A 123 -7.55 1.98 11.82
C GLY A 123 -8.33 1.32 10.68
N PRO A 124 -7.71 0.97 9.53
CA PRO A 124 -8.42 0.31 8.43
C PRO A 124 -9.03 -1.05 8.77
N ASN A 125 -8.54 -1.73 9.81
CA ASN A 125 -9.14 -2.99 10.24
C ASN A 125 -10.59 -2.81 10.71
N LEU A 126 -10.95 -1.62 11.22
CA LEU A 126 -12.32 -1.32 11.63
C LEU A 126 -13.30 -1.32 10.45
N TRP A 127 -12.81 -0.97 9.24
CA TRP A 127 -13.66 -0.91 8.04
C TRP A 127 -13.92 -2.29 7.42
N ALA A 128 -13.02 -3.26 7.61
CA ALA A 128 -13.12 -4.56 6.96
C ALA A 128 -14.44 -5.30 7.28
N PRO A 129 -14.85 -5.50 8.55
CA PRO A 129 -16.12 -6.17 8.86
C PRO A 129 -17.33 -5.35 8.41
N ILE A 130 -17.25 -4.02 8.45
CA ILE A 130 -18.33 -3.14 7.98
C ILE A 130 -18.57 -3.35 6.49
N ILE A 131 -17.51 -3.42 5.70
CA ILE A 131 -17.59 -3.64 4.24
C ILE A 131 -18.13 -5.03 3.92
N ASP A 132 -17.71 -6.06 4.66
CA ASP A 132 -18.21 -7.42 4.46
C ASP A 132 -19.69 -7.53 4.82
N MET A 133 -20.15 -6.89 5.92
CA MET A 133 -21.58 -6.80 6.27
C MET A 133 -22.39 -6.05 5.21
N MET A 134 -21.89 -4.92 4.68
CA MET A 134 -22.57 -4.17 3.60
C MET A 134 -22.73 -4.99 2.32
N ARG A 135 -21.90 -6.03 2.12
CA ARG A 135 -21.94 -6.94 0.97
C ARG A 135 -22.78 -8.21 1.25
N GLY A 136 -23.36 -8.35 2.43
CA GLY A 136 -24.09 -9.54 2.83
C GLY A 136 -23.17 -10.77 3.03
N SER A 137 -21.86 -10.58 3.17
CA SER A 137 -20.90 -11.67 3.39
C SER A 137 -20.96 -12.12 4.87
N THR A 138 -20.94 -13.42 5.11
CA THR A 138 -20.83 -13.97 6.48
C THR A 138 -19.39 -13.89 6.95
N ILE A 139 -19.18 -13.33 8.14
CA ILE A 139 -17.82 -13.22 8.72
C ILE A 139 -17.49 -14.53 9.43
N THR A 140 -16.45 -15.23 8.95
CA THR A 140 -16.02 -16.48 9.55
C THR A 140 -15.47 -16.27 10.96
N TYR A 141 -15.50 -17.33 11.82
CA TYR A 141 -14.91 -17.28 13.16
C TYR A 141 -13.41 -16.90 13.11
N ARG A 142 -12.70 -17.44 12.12
CA ARG A 142 -11.29 -17.14 11.88
C ARG A 142 -11.03 -15.65 11.59
N ALA A 143 -11.84 -15.05 10.72
CA ALA A 143 -11.75 -13.63 10.41
C ALA A 143 -12.00 -12.76 11.65
N ARG A 144 -12.95 -13.16 12.52
CA ARG A 144 -13.20 -12.48 13.80
C ARG A 144 -11.99 -12.52 14.73
N VAL A 145 -11.34 -13.69 14.87
CA VAL A 145 -10.13 -13.82 15.70
C VAL A 145 -8.99 -12.96 15.18
N VAL A 146 -8.73 -13.00 13.86
CA VAL A 146 -7.70 -12.18 13.22
C VAL A 146 -7.97 -10.69 13.42
N PHE A 147 -9.22 -10.26 13.26
CA PHE A 147 -9.64 -8.89 13.52
C PHE A 147 -9.43 -8.46 14.98
N SER A 148 -9.83 -9.31 15.96
CA SER A 148 -9.65 -9.03 17.38
C SER A 148 -8.18 -8.88 17.76
N LEU A 149 -7.30 -9.74 17.23
CA LEU A 149 -5.85 -9.64 17.46
C LEU A 149 -5.27 -8.35 16.85
N ALA A 150 -5.73 -7.96 15.66
CA ALA A 150 -5.32 -6.70 15.06
C ALA A 150 -5.77 -5.48 15.89
N LEU A 151 -6.97 -5.55 16.50
CA LEU A 151 -7.46 -4.50 17.38
C LEU A 151 -6.66 -4.42 18.68
N VAL A 152 -6.32 -5.56 19.29
CA VAL A 152 -5.42 -5.61 20.47
C VAL A 152 -4.09 -4.92 20.17
N ALA A 153 -3.52 -5.15 18.98
CA ALA A 153 -2.27 -4.51 18.59
C ALA A 153 -2.39 -2.98 18.54
N VAL A 154 -3.51 -2.45 18.01
CA VAL A 154 -3.76 -1.00 17.98
C VAL A 154 -3.90 -0.42 19.40
N VAL A 155 -4.68 -1.09 20.27
CA VAL A 155 -4.87 -0.65 21.64
C VAL A 155 -3.54 -0.64 22.41
N ALA A 156 -2.73 -1.70 22.27
CA ALA A 156 -1.41 -1.78 22.89
C ALA A 156 -0.48 -0.63 22.47
N ALA A 157 -0.56 -0.26 21.19
CA ALA A 157 0.22 0.84 20.64
C ALA A 157 -0.22 2.21 21.16
N LEU A 158 -1.52 2.45 21.23
CA LEU A 158 -2.08 3.70 21.76
C LEU A 158 -1.74 3.83 23.26
N TRP A 159 -1.81 2.73 24.02
CA TRP A 159 -1.48 2.71 25.44
C TRP A 159 -0.06 3.23 25.73
N SER A 160 0.91 2.85 24.90
CA SER A 160 2.30 3.26 25.07
C SER A 160 2.53 4.77 24.95
N LYS A 161 1.61 5.51 24.31
CA LYS A 161 1.80 6.92 23.93
C LYS A 161 0.85 7.91 24.61
N VAL A 162 -0.08 7.44 25.42
CA VAL A 162 -1.01 8.31 26.19
C VAL A 162 -0.27 9.29 27.11
N THR A 163 0.97 8.97 27.48
CA THR A 163 1.82 9.80 28.36
C THR A 163 2.68 10.82 27.61
N VAL A 164 2.66 10.82 26.26
CA VAL A 164 3.50 11.76 25.49
C VAL A 164 2.82 13.12 25.42
N THR A 165 3.48 14.14 25.95
CA THR A 165 3.11 15.55 25.77
C THR A 165 2.78 15.82 24.31
N ALA A 166 1.57 16.36 24.06
CA ALA A 166 1.05 16.63 22.71
C ALA A 166 1.93 17.70 22.02
N SER A 167 3.01 17.24 21.36
CA SER A 167 3.81 18.10 20.50
C SER A 167 3.08 18.30 19.16
N ILE A 168 3.36 19.41 18.47
CA ILE A 168 2.82 19.70 17.13
C ILE A 168 3.08 18.53 16.16
N ALA A 169 4.26 17.86 16.29
CA ALA A 169 4.62 16.74 15.46
C ALA A 169 3.74 15.49 15.72
N VAL A 170 3.39 15.23 16.98
CA VAL A 170 2.47 14.13 17.35
C VAL A 170 1.07 14.44 16.83
N THR A 171 0.58 15.67 17.02
CA THR A 171 -0.74 16.09 16.52
C THR A 171 -0.83 15.98 14.99
N ALA A 172 0.20 16.43 14.26
CA ALA A 172 0.28 16.29 12.82
C ALA A 172 0.30 14.82 12.37
N THR A 173 1.03 13.97 13.11
CA THR A 173 1.06 12.52 12.85
C THR A 173 -0.30 11.87 13.04
N VAL A 174 -1.02 12.22 14.10
CA VAL A 174 -2.40 11.75 14.35
C VAL A 174 -3.34 12.25 13.25
N GLY A 175 -3.22 13.52 12.83
CA GLY A 175 -3.98 14.08 11.71
C GLY A 175 -3.74 13.30 10.40
N CYS A 176 -2.49 12.99 10.08
CA CYS A 176 -2.16 12.14 8.92
C CYS A 176 -2.75 10.74 9.07
N ALA A 177 -2.73 10.15 10.27
CA ALA A 177 -3.32 8.83 10.51
C ALA A 177 -4.84 8.83 10.34
N LEU A 178 -5.53 9.88 10.75
CA LEU A 178 -6.97 10.04 10.52
C LEU A 178 -7.31 10.15 9.02
N VAL A 179 -6.57 10.98 8.27
CA VAL A 179 -6.73 11.07 6.81
C VAL A 179 -6.52 9.71 6.16
N TYR A 180 -5.47 9.00 6.53
CA TYR A 180 -5.18 7.66 6.07
C TYR A 180 -6.33 6.69 6.34
N MET A 181 -6.85 6.67 7.57
CA MET A 181 -7.94 5.80 7.98
C MET A 181 -9.23 6.09 7.18
N LEU A 182 -9.61 7.36 7.07
CA LEU A 182 -10.82 7.77 6.32
C LEU A 182 -10.72 7.43 4.83
N ALA A 183 -9.54 7.62 4.23
CA ALA A 183 -9.30 7.29 2.83
C ALA A 183 -9.40 5.77 2.56
N TYR A 184 -9.11 4.94 3.56
CA TYR A 184 -9.21 3.48 3.38
C TYR A 184 -10.63 2.97 3.19
N PHE A 185 -11.65 3.63 3.73
CA PHE A 185 -13.03 3.18 3.59
C PHE A 185 -13.50 3.12 2.12
N PRO A 186 -13.47 4.21 1.34
CA PRO A 186 -13.87 4.17 -0.06
C PRO A 186 -12.97 3.24 -0.88
N LYS A 187 -11.64 3.23 -0.60
CA LYS A 187 -10.71 2.35 -1.30
C LYS A 187 -11.06 0.87 -1.11
N LEU A 188 -11.24 0.42 0.12
CA LEU A 188 -11.57 -0.98 0.40
C LEU A 188 -12.93 -1.38 -0.18
N ARG A 189 -13.93 -0.50 -0.12
CA ARG A 189 -15.25 -0.73 -0.71
C ARG A 189 -15.15 -0.99 -2.22
N ILE A 190 -14.36 -0.18 -2.92
CA ILE A 190 -14.19 -0.32 -4.38
C ILE A 190 -13.34 -1.55 -4.71
N LEU A 191 -12.19 -1.76 -4.04
CA LEU A 191 -11.37 -2.96 -4.24
C LEU A 191 -12.16 -4.25 -4.01
N ALA A 192 -13.07 -4.25 -3.03
CA ALA A 192 -13.94 -5.38 -2.78
C ALA A 192 -14.89 -5.68 -3.95
N LYS A 193 -15.30 -4.65 -4.73
CA LYS A 193 -16.11 -4.81 -5.95
C LYS A 193 -15.32 -5.40 -7.11
N TYR A 194 -14.03 -5.06 -7.25
CA TYR A 194 -13.15 -5.44 -8.36
C TYR A 194 -12.17 -6.57 -8.00
N ARG A 195 -12.59 -7.52 -7.14
CA ARG A 195 -11.76 -8.66 -6.74
C ARG A 195 -11.33 -9.51 -7.94
N GLY A 196 -10.02 -9.71 -8.08
CA GLY A 196 -9.41 -10.47 -9.17
C GLY A 196 -9.13 -9.65 -10.44
N ASP A 197 -9.49 -8.39 -10.49
CA ASP A 197 -9.28 -7.52 -11.65
C ASP A 197 -7.92 -6.79 -11.55
N LEU A 198 -6.92 -7.34 -12.22
CA LEU A 198 -5.58 -6.75 -12.29
C LEU A 198 -5.55 -5.45 -13.11
N VAL A 199 -6.38 -5.34 -14.15
CA VAL A 199 -6.46 -4.13 -14.97
C VAL A 199 -6.94 -2.95 -14.15
N PHE A 200 -7.94 -3.19 -13.30
CA PHE A 200 -8.40 -2.20 -12.32
C PHE A 200 -7.27 -1.76 -11.38
N LEU A 201 -6.49 -2.70 -10.82
CA LEU A 201 -5.40 -2.36 -9.90
C LEU A 201 -4.34 -1.48 -10.58
N ILE A 202 -3.94 -1.83 -11.80
CA ILE A 202 -2.93 -1.08 -12.55
C ILE A 202 -3.46 0.31 -12.93
N ALA A 203 -4.75 0.41 -13.32
CA ALA A 203 -5.39 1.69 -13.57
C ALA A 203 -5.48 2.55 -12.30
N ASP A 204 -5.82 1.96 -11.14
CA ASP A 204 -5.84 2.64 -9.83
C ASP A 204 -4.45 3.20 -9.49
N MET A 205 -3.39 2.41 -9.61
CA MET A 205 -2.02 2.83 -9.33
C MET A 205 -1.57 3.98 -10.26
N THR A 206 -1.83 3.86 -11.56
CA THR A 206 -1.50 4.90 -12.54
C THR A 206 -2.24 6.21 -12.24
N THR A 207 -3.54 6.14 -12.02
CA THR A 207 -4.36 7.32 -11.70
C THR A 207 -3.97 7.93 -10.34
N THR A 208 -3.55 7.09 -9.39
CA THR A 208 -3.05 7.54 -8.08
C THR A 208 -1.84 8.47 -8.24
N LEU A 209 -0.86 8.09 -9.07
CA LEU A 209 0.31 8.94 -9.33
C LEU A 209 -0.08 10.25 -10.03
N LEU A 210 -1.01 10.19 -10.99
CA LEU A 210 -1.51 11.39 -11.69
C LEU A 210 -2.23 12.37 -10.76
N ILE A 211 -2.87 11.89 -9.69
CA ILE A 211 -3.55 12.73 -8.68
C ILE A 211 -2.59 13.18 -7.59
N ALA A 212 -1.76 12.27 -7.07
CA ALA A 212 -0.88 12.54 -5.93
C ALA A 212 0.22 13.54 -6.29
N LEU A 213 0.81 13.43 -7.49
CA LEU A 213 1.93 14.27 -7.91
C LEU A 213 1.57 15.76 -7.92
N PRO A 214 0.52 16.22 -8.64
CA PRO A 214 0.15 17.65 -8.63
C PRO A 214 -0.27 18.13 -7.25
N ALA A 215 -0.93 17.29 -6.43
CA ALA A 215 -1.33 17.67 -5.08
C ALA A 215 -0.11 17.94 -4.18
N VAL A 216 0.93 17.10 -4.25
CA VAL A 216 2.16 17.29 -3.46
C VAL A 216 3.03 18.40 -4.03
N VAL A 217 3.07 18.58 -5.35
CA VAL A 217 3.70 19.75 -5.98
C VAL A 217 3.09 21.05 -5.44
N ALA A 218 1.76 21.14 -5.41
CA ALA A 218 1.06 22.30 -4.86
C ALA A 218 1.38 22.50 -3.36
N LEU A 219 1.40 21.41 -2.57
CA LEU A 219 1.75 21.47 -1.15
C LEU A 219 3.18 21.98 -0.92
N VAL A 220 4.15 21.49 -1.68
CA VAL A 220 5.56 21.94 -1.59
C VAL A 220 5.69 23.39 -2.05
N TRP A 221 5.02 23.75 -3.14
CA TRP A 221 5.02 25.12 -3.65
C TRP A 221 4.45 26.12 -2.63
N LEU A 222 3.30 25.80 -2.05
CA LEU A 222 2.64 26.66 -1.06
C LEU A 222 3.47 26.84 0.22
N LYS A 223 4.20 25.80 0.64
CA LYS A 223 4.96 25.83 1.90
C LYS A 223 6.41 26.28 1.75
N TYR A 224 7.07 25.97 0.65
CA TYR A 224 8.50 26.18 0.46
C TYR A 224 8.86 26.94 -0.82
N GLY A 225 7.88 27.30 -1.66
CA GLY A 225 8.09 27.96 -2.94
C GLY A 225 8.91 27.14 -3.94
N ALA A 226 9.54 27.83 -4.88
CA ALA A 226 10.40 27.25 -5.91
C ALA A 226 11.63 26.50 -5.31
N GLY A 227 12.15 26.99 -4.18
CA GLY A 227 13.28 26.37 -3.48
C GLY A 227 12.97 24.95 -3.01
N GLY A 228 11.76 24.69 -2.49
CA GLY A 228 11.33 23.35 -2.10
C GLY A 228 11.16 22.38 -3.27
N LEU A 229 10.67 22.89 -4.42
CA LEU A 229 10.60 22.07 -5.64
C LEU A 229 11.99 21.71 -6.13
N TRP A 230 12.91 22.67 -6.15
CA TRP A 230 14.29 22.42 -6.56
C TRP A 230 14.99 21.41 -5.64
N GLN A 231 14.82 21.56 -4.32
CA GLN A 231 15.35 20.59 -3.35
C GLN A 231 14.80 19.19 -3.58
N SER A 232 13.51 19.05 -3.94
CA SER A 232 12.91 17.76 -4.26
C SER A 232 13.56 17.12 -5.49
N VAL A 233 13.90 17.93 -6.51
CA VAL A 233 14.61 17.46 -7.71
C VAL A 233 16.05 17.07 -7.37
N GLN A 234 16.75 17.85 -6.55
CA GLN A 234 18.09 17.54 -6.10
C GLN A 234 18.18 16.20 -5.35
N LEU A 235 17.15 15.87 -4.55
CA LEU A 235 17.08 14.58 -3.86
C LEU A 235 17.05 13.37 -4.80
N LEU A 236 16.65 13.54 -6.07
CA LEU A 236 16.68 12.46 -7.06
C LEU A 236 18.10 12.05 -7.48
N SER A 237 19.12 12.83 -7.15
CA SER A 237 20.52 12.40 -7.32
C SER A 237 20.93 11.30 -6.33
N ASP A 238 20.19 11.15 -5.22
CA ASP A 238 20.41 10.08 -4.25
C ASP A 238 19.66 8.81 -4.69
N TYR A 239 20.42 7.75 -5.00
CA TYR A 239 19.84 6.45 -5.39
C TYR A 239 18.86 5.86 -4.34
N ARG A 240 19.00 6.25 -3.08
CA ARG A 240 18.10 5.82 -1.99
C ARG A 240 16.68 6.34 -2.18
N VAL A 241 16.50 7.49 -2.82
CA VAL A 241 15.17 8.02 -3.17
C VAL A 241 14.52 7.16 -4.25
N TRP A 242 15.27 6.70 -5.25
CA TRP A 242 14.78 5.76 -6.26
C TRP A 242 14.43 4.41 -5.66
N ALA A 243 15.27 3.90 -4.76
CA ALA A 243 14.98 2.67 -4.02
C ALA A 243 13.72 2.82 -3.15
N MET A 244 13.50 3.98 -2.52
CA MET A 244 12.29 4.29 -1.76
C MET A 244 11.05 4.33 -2.67
N GLY A 245 11.15 4.96 -3.85
CA GLY A 245 10.09 4.98 -4.85
C GLY A 245 9.72 3.57 -5.33
N ALA A 246 10.73 2.76 -5.69
CA ALA A 246 10.52 1.37 -6.10
C ALA A 246 9.88 0.52 -4.99
N ALA A 247 10.32 0.70 -3.74
CA ALA A 247 9.75 0.01 -2.59
C ALA A 247 8.29 0.44 -2.32
N SER A 248 7.97 1.73 -2.52
CA SER A 248 6.61 2.27 -2.42
C SER A 248 5.69 1.66 -3.47
N GLU A 249 6.13 1.61 -4.73
CA GLU A 249 5.37 0.97 -5.82
C GLU A 249 5.19 -0.53 -5.58
N GLY A 250 6.24 -1.23 -5.14
CA GLY A 250 6.15 -2.63 -4.74
C GLY A 250 5.14 -2.85 -3.62
N ALA A 251 5.14 -1.99 -2.59
CA ALA A 251 4.16 -2.05 -1.52
C ALA A 251 2.72 -1.77 -2.02
N GLY A 252 2.54 -0.84 -2.97
CA GLY A 252 1.26 -0.59 -3.62
C GLY A 252 0.76 -1.80 -4.41
N LEU A 253 1.61 -2.35 -5.27
CA LEU A 253 1.28 -3.49 -6.13
C LEU A 253 0.99 -4.76 -5.32
N PHE A 254 1.93 -5.20 -4.48
CA PHE A 254 1.77 -6.44 -3.71
C PHE A 254 0.67 -6.32 -2.66
N GLY A 255 0.52 -5.13 -2.03
CA GLY A 255 -0.58 -4.84 -1.13
C GLY A 255 -1.94 -4.89 -1.83
N GLY A 256 -2.04 -4.32 -3.02
CA GLY A 256 -3.22 -4.39 -3.88
C GLY A 256 -3.57 -5.82 -4.27
N LEU A 257 -2.58 -6.65 -4.65
CA LEU A 257 -2.79 -8.07 -4.95
C LEU A 257 -3.34 -8.86 -3.77
N VAL A 258 -2.92 -8.55 -2.53
CA VAL A 258 -3.50 -9.16 -1.32
C VAL A 258 -4.98 -8.79 -1.17
N PHE A 259 -5.36 -7.54 -1.46
CA PHE A 259 -6.77 -7.11 -1.39
C PHE A 259 -7.64 -7.65 -2.51
N LEU A 260 -7.06 -7.86 -3.70
CA LEU A 260 -7.77 -8.45 -4.84
C LEU A 260 -7.98 -9.96 -4.70
N ALA A 261 -7.33 -10.61 -3.73
CA ALA A 261 -7.59 -12.03 -3.45
C ALA A 261 -9.08 -12.27 -3.19
N LYS A 262 -9.62 -13.38 -3.72
CA LYS A 262 -11.03 -13.77 -3.60
C LYS A 262 -11.36 -14.29 -2.18
N THR A 263 -10.97 -13.53 -1.14
CA THR A 263 -11.21 -13.83 0.26
C THR A 263 -12.02 -12.72 0.92
N GLU A 264 -12.58 -12.98 2.11
CA GLU A 264 -13.27 -11.96 2.90
C GLU A 264 -12.36 -10.76 3.19
N SER A 265 -12.90 -9.54 3.16
CA SER A 265 -12.14 -8.33 3.51
C SER A 265 -11.68 -8.37 4.96
N THR A 266 -12.50 -8.93 5.86
CA THR A 266 -12.19 -9.14 7.27
C THR A 266 -10.97 -10.07 7.48
N LEU A 267 -10.59 -10.85 6.48
CA LEU A 267 -9.37 -11.66 6.51
C LEU A 267 -8.20 -11.01 5.76
N SER A 268 -8.44 -10.52 4.54
CA SER A 268 -7.38 -9.98 3.67
C SER A 268 -6.79 -8.66 4.21
N VAL A 269 -7.64 -7.79 4.82
CA VAL A 269 -7.19 -6.50 5.37
C VAL A 269 -6.26 -6.69 6.56
N PRO A 270 -6.59 -7.44 7.62
CA PRO A 270 -5.66 -7.70 8.71
C PRO A 270 -4.36 -8.34 8.25
N ILE A 271 -4.38 -9.33 7.34
CA ILE A 271 -3.16 -9.96 6.82
C ILE A 271 -2.25 -8.94 6.14
N ASN A 272 -2.82 -8.09 5.28
CA ASN A 272 -2.07 -7.01 4.65
C ASN A 272 -1.48 -6.06 5.71
N ARG A 273 -2.26 -5.70 6.75
CA ARG A 273 -1.83 -4.80 7.82
C ARG A 273 -0.77 -5.41 8.72
N CYS A 274 -0.93 -6.67 9.11
CA CYS A 274 0.07 -7.41 9.88
C CYS A 274 1.41 -7.44 9.16
N SER A 275 1.42 -7.78 7.86
CA SER A 275 2.64 -7.85 7.06
C SER A 275 3.34 -6.49 6.98
N SER A 276 2.59 -5.39 6.76
CA SER A 276 3.18 -4.05 6.72
C SER A 276 3.67 -3.58 8.08
N LEU A 277 2.98 -3.94 9.16
CA LEU A 277 3.42 -3.61 10.51
C LEU A 277 4.73 -4.34 10.85
N LEU A 278 4.83 -5.63 10.52
CA LEU A 278 6.07 -6.40 10.71
C LEU A 278 7.23 -5.81 9.93
N GLY A 279 7.01 -5.43 8.66
CA GLY A 279 8.01 -4.75 7.85
C GLY A 279 8.46 -3.43 8.48
N GLY A 280 7.51 -2.61 8.94
CA GLY A 280 7.80 -1.35 9.62
C GLY A 280 8.47 -1.51 10.98
N THR A 281 8.11 -2.53 11.76
CA THR A 281 8.77 -2.85 13.04
C THR A 281 10.21 -3.29 12.81
N ALA A 282 10.44 -4.15 11.81
CA ALA A 282 11.79 -4.55 11.41
C ALA A 282 12.63 -3.34 10.96
N ALA A 283 12.02 -2.40 10.21
CA ALA A 283 12.69 -1.16 9.82
C ALA A 283 13.05 -0.29 11.03
N THR A 284 12.16 -0.20 12.03
CA THR A 284 12.43 0.55 13.28
C THR A 284 13.59 -0.08 14.07
N LEU A 285 13.61 -1.40 14.15
CA LEU A 285 14.68 -2.14 14.81
C LEU A 285 16.02 -1.98 14.09
N ALA A 286 16.01 -2.05 12.76
CA ALA A 286 17.21 -1.83 11.94
C ALA A 286 17.77 -0.41 12.12
N LEU A 287 16.92 0.62 12.15
CA LEU A 287 17.32 2.01 12.41
C LEU A 287 17.90 2.17 13.80
N TRP A 288 17.27 1.55 14.80
CA TRP A 288 17.76 1.57 16.19
C TRP A 288 19.15 0.93 16.31
N TRP A 289 19.36 -0.18 15.63
CA TRP A 289 20.65 -0.87 15.61
C TRP A 289 21.75 -0.05 14.90
N LEU A 290 21.40 0.61 13.79
CA LEU A 290 22.34 1.53 13.11
C LEU A 290 22.69 2.76 13.96
N ASP A 291 21.79 3.21 14.83
CA ASP A 291 22.04 4.29 15.79
C ASP A 291 22.83 3.78 17.05
N GLY A 292 23.38 2.55 17.01
CA GLY A 292 24.20 1.96 18.09
C GLY A 292 23.39 1.37 19.26
N GLY A 293 22.08 1.20 19.12
CA GLY A 293 21.21 0.62 20.14
C GLY A 293 21.29 -0.90 20.21
N THR A 294 21.04 -1.47 21.40
CA THR A 294 20.96 -2.91 21.62
C THR A 294 19.52 -3.41 21.49
N LEU A 295 19.33 -4.68 21.09
CA LEU A 295 18.00 -5.30 21.01
C LEU A 295 17.25 -5.24 22.34
N LEU A 296 17.95 -5.50 23.45
CA LEU A 296 17.36 -5.47 24.79
C LEU A 296 16.92 -4.05 25.18
N GLY A 297 17.75 -3.03 24.88
CA GLY A 297 17.42 -1.63 25.12
C GLY A 297 16.23 -1.16 24.28
N TRP A 298 16.09 -1.65 23.04
CA TRP A 298 14.92 -1.38 22.21
C TRP A 298 13.67 -2.06 22.78
N ALA A 299 13.78 -3.33 23.16
CA ALA A 299 12.67 -4.11 23.68
C ALA A 299 12.13 -3.52 24.99
N SER A 300 13.01 -3.13 25.94
CA SER A 300 12.60 -2.55 27.22
C SER A 300 11.86 -1.22 27.07
N ARG A 301 12.19 -0.43 26.03
CA ARG A 301 11.53 0.86 25.77
C ARG A 301 10.22 0.74 25.00
N ASN A 302 9.99 -0.39 24.33
CA ASN A 302 8.85 -0.59 23.42
C ASN A 302 8.02 -1.82 23.80
N VAL A 303 7.92 -2.15 25.10
CA VAL A 303 7.16 -3.32 25.58
C VAL A 303 5.72 -3.37 25.08
N PRO A 304 4.92 -2.28 25.15
CA PRO A 304 3.55 -2.32 24.64
C PRO A 304 3.49 -2.54 23.13
N GLU A 305 4.41 -1.94 22.37
CA GLU A 305 4.51 -2.14 20.91
C GLU A 305 4.88 -3.59 20.60
N LEU A 306 5.73 -4.23 21.40
CA LEU A 306 6.05 -5.66 21.25
C LEU A 306 4.83 -6.55 21.46
N ILE A 307 3.97 -6.25 22.43
CA ILE A 307 2.69 -6.96 22.60
C ILE A 307 1.86 -6.83 21.32
N GLY A 308 1.79 -5.62 20.75
CA GLY A 308 1.13 -5.38 19.47
C GLY A 308 1.73 -6.21 18.33
N VAL A 309 3.06 -6.29 18.23
CA VAL A 309 3.75 -7.09 17.22
C VAL A 309 3.44 -8.58 17.37
N VAL A 310 3.48 -9.10 18.60
CA VAL A 310 3.15 -10.52 18.88
C VAL A 310 1.70 -10.83 18.51
N ALA A 311 0.75 -9.96 18.87
CA ALA A 311 -0.66 -10.11 18.48
C ALA A 311 -0.82 -10.12 16.96
N MET A 312 -0.09 -9.26 16.25
CA MET A 312 -0.13 -9.21 14.77
C MET A 312 0.54 -10.42 14.11
N LEU A 313 1.62 -10.96 14.70
CA LEU A 313 2.20 -12.22 14.26
C LEU A 313 1.22 -13.38 14.40
N ALA A 314 0.55 -13.48 15.56
CA ALA A 314 -0.50 -14.46 15.77
C ALA A 314 -1.64 -14.32 14.75
N ALA A 315 -2.08 -13.09 14.48
CA ALA A 315 -3.09 -12.79 13.46
C ALA A 315 -2.64 -13.23 12.06
N LEU A 316 -1.37 -13.00 11.71
CA LEU A 316 -0.80 -13.42 10.42
C LEU A 316 -0.76 -14.95 10.30
N VAL A 317 -0.26 -15.65 11.33
CA VAL A 317 -0.19 -17.12 11.34
C VAL A 317 -1.59 -17.76 11.24
N ILE A 318 -2.57 -17.25 12.00
CA ILE A 318 -3.95 -17.69 11.94
C ILE A 318 -4.55 -17.37 10.57
N GLY A 319 -4.28 -16.18 10.04
CA GLY A 319 -4.78 -15.71 8.75
C GLY A 319 -4.23 -16.50 7.56
N VAL A 320 -2.94 -16.85 7.55
CA VAL A 320 -2.27 -17.57 6.44
C VAL A 320 -2.35 -19.10 6.58
N GLY A 321 -2.56 -19.64 7.80
CA GLY A 321 -2.59 -21.09 8.08
C GLY A 321 -3.64 -21.86 7.26
N ARG A 322 -3.49 -23.19 7.18
CA ARG A 322 -4.17 -24.21 6.34
C ARG A 322 -5.42 -23.73 5.57
N GLY A 323 -5.26 -23.41 4.27
CA GLY A 323 -6.34 -23.03 3.33
C GLY A 323 -6.54 -21.52 3.13
N GLY A 324 -5.71 -20.64 3.72
CA GLY A 324 -5.84 -19.19 3.57
C GLY A 324 -5.10 -18.62 2.38
N VAL A 325 -5.70 -17.62 1.78
CA VAL A 325 -5.20 -16.51 0.92
C VAL A 325 -4.50 -16.88 -0.42
N VAL A 326 -3.96 -18.06 -0.63
CA VAL A 326 -3.40 -18.45 -1.94
C VAL A 326 -4.43 -19.25 -2.75
N GLY A 327 -5.65 -18.70 -2.88
CA GLY A 327 -6.47 -19.03 -4.04
C GLY A 327 -5.74 -18.48 -5.26
N ARG A 328 -5.31 -19.36 -6.17
CA ARG A 328 -4.69 -18.99 -7.44
C ARG A 328 -5.46 -17.81 -8.02
N VAL A 329 -4.78 -16.66 -8.24
CA VAL A 329 -5.27 -15.61 -9.12
C VAL A 329 -5.42 -16.27 -10.48
N ARG A 330 -6.60 -16.80 -10.75
CA ARG A 330 -6.94 -17.28 -12.09
C ARG A 330 -7.10 -15.99 -12.88
N VAL A 331 -6.13 -15.69 -13.72
CA VAL A 331 -6.30 -14.71 -14.78
C VAL A 331 -7.51 -15.22 -15.56
N ARG A 332 -8.63 -14.53 -15.45
CA ARG A 332 -9.83 -14.83 -16.22
C ARG A 332 -9.51 -14.40 -17.63
N ASP A 333 -9.09 -15.37 -18.46
CA ASP A 333 -9.10 -15.19 -19.90
C ASP A 333 -10.55 -14.84 -20.27
N GLY A 334 -10.71 -13.64 -20.86
CA GLY A 334 -12.03 -13.06 -21.16
C GLY A 334 -12.74 -13.90 -22.24
N GLY A 335 -13.41 -14.94 -21.79
CA GLY A 335 -14.33 -15.77 -22.54
C GLY A 335 -15.68 -15.73 -21.85
N ASP A 336 -16.57 -14.98 -22.47
CA ASP A 336 -18.02 -15.18 -22.53
C ASP A 336 -18.72 -15.69 -21.25
N GLU A 337 -19.19 -14.76 -20.43
CA GLU A 337 -20.41 -14.98 -19.65
C GLU A 337 -21.34 -13.78 -19.86
N THR A 338 -22.33 -14.00 -20.73
CA THR A 338 -23.57 -13.23 -20.78
C THR A 338 -24.08 -13.04 -19.37
N MET A 339 -24.11 -11.78 -18.90
CA MET A 339 -24.85 -11.45 -17.68
C MET A 339 -26.28 -11.92 -17.85
N PRO A 340 -26.87 -12.61 -16.85
CA PRO A 340 -28.31 -12.78 -16.84
C PRO A 340 -28.93 -11.39 -16.69
N SER A 341 -29.65 -10.98 -17.72
CA SER A 341 -30.50 -9.78 -17.76
C SER A 341 -31.72 -10.02 -16.88
N ALA A 342 -31.56 -9.90 -15.57
CA ALA A 342 -32.67 -9.89 -14.63
C ALA A 342 -32.26 -9.09 -13.40
N MET A 343 -32.53 -7.81 -13.43
CA MET A 343 -32.93 -6.93 -12.35
C MET A 343 -32.79 -5.45 -12.75
N VAL A 344 -33.58 -5.08 -13.76
CA VAL A 344 -34.00 -3.68 -13.93
C VAL A 344 -35.50 -3.71 -13.70
N THR A 345 -35.93 -3.53 -12.46
CA THR A 345 -37.26 -2.95 -12.04
C THR A 345 -37.30 -2.97 -10.51
N ALA A 346 -37.02 -1.85 -9.88
CA ALA A 346 -37.69 -1.18 -8.77
C ALA A 346 -36.77 -0.10 -8.19
#